data_c50f1278a6781dab8bdae32bf24141fe
#
_entry.id   c50f1278a6781dab8bdae32bf24141fe
#
_cell.length_a   1.000
_cell.length_b   1.000
_cell.length_c   1.000
_cell.angle_alpha   90.00
_cell.angle_beta   90.00
_cell.angle_gamma   90.00
#
_symmetry.space_group_name_H-M   'P 1'
#
loop_
_entity.id
_entity.type
_entity.pdbx_description
1 polymer ?
#
loop_
_entity_poly.entity_id
_entity_poly.type
_entity_poly.pdbx_seq_one_letter_code
_entity_poly.pdbx_strand_id
1 'polypeptide(L)'
;LLRQIPDCGLLCDLLWSDPDKDITGWSENDRGVSFTFGPDVVSRFLQKHDMDLICRAHQVVEDGYEFFSKRQLVTLFSAPNYCGEFDNAGAMMSVDESLLCSFQILKPAEKKQKFVPQDPSRPPYPCEVFTMLTHGIVDSDADDVAFNHPKHRLD
;
A
#
# COMPACT_ATOMS: atom_id res chain seq x y z
N LEU A 1 -12.54 23.04 2.55
CA LEU A 1 -11.53 23.12 3.63
C LEU A 1 -10.56 21.94 3.43
N LEU A 2 -9.44 22.17 2.73
CA LEU A 2 -8.31 21.25 2.71
C LEU A 2 -7.75 21.20 4.14
N ARG A 3 -7.99 20.10 4.83
CA ARG A 3 -7.33 19.84 6.11
C ARG A 3 -5.89 19.41 5.79
N GLN A 4 -4.94 20.21 6.22
CA GLN A 4 -3.53 19.86 6.18
C GLN A 4 -3.28 18.63 7.04
N ILE A 5 -2.51 17.67 6.54
CA ILE A 5 -2.08 16.50 7.32
C ILE A 5 -1.21 17.04 8.46
N PRO A 6 -1.46 16.65 9.73
CA PRO A 6 -0.64 17.11 10.84
C PRO A 6 0.79 16.55 10.76
N ASP A 7 1.76 17.31 11.22
CA ASP A 7 3.19 16.97 11.19
C ASP A 7 3.58 15.93 12.27
N CYS A 8 2.67 15.63 13.19
CA CYS A 8 2.89 14.69 14.29
C CYS A 8 1.57 14.10 14.82
N GLY A 9 1.70 13.06 15.64
CA GLY A 9 0.59 12.39 16.30
C GLY A 9 -0.07 11.31 15.45
N LEU A 10 -1.16 10.73 15.97
CA LEU A 10 -1.79 9.51 15.44
C LEU A 10 -2.14 9.60 13.95
N LEU A 11 -2.69 10.72 13.48
CA LEU A 11 -3.07 10.86 12.06
C LEU A 11 -1.84 10.91 11.15
N CYS A 12 -0.77 11.57 11.61
CA CYS A 12 0.51 11.53 10.91
C CYS A 12 1.05 10.10 10.84
N ASP A 13 1.09 9.39 11.96
CA ASP A 13 1.67 8.04 12.03
C ASP A 13 0.87 7.02 11.21
N LEU A 14 -0.46 7.12 11.20
CA LEU A 14 -1.30 6.25 10.36
C LEU A 14 -1.06 6.44 8.85
N LEU A 15 -0.61 7.62 8.41
CA LEU A 15 -0.40 7.95 7.01
C LEU A 15 1.06 7.77 6.57
N TRP A 16 2.03 7.98 7.48
CA TRP A 16 3.44 8.10 7.15
C TRP A 16 4.32 6.97 7.68
N SER A 17 3.87 6.18 8.67
CA SER A 17 4.70 5.10 9.21
C SER A 17 4.87 3.96 8.22
N ASP A 18 6.07 3.33 8.23
CA ASP A 18 6.44 2.26 7.33
C ASP A 18 6.82 0.97 8.07
N PRO A 19 6.47 -0.21 7.53
CA PRO A 19 6.97 -1.48 8.04
C PRO A 19 8.45 -1.65 7.68
N ASP A 20 9.23 -2.23 8.62
CA ASP A 20 10.64 -2.57 8.42
C ASP A 20 10.93 -3.94 9.05
N LYS A 21 11.44 -4.88 8.23
CA LYS A 21 11.71 -6.27 8.64
C LYS A 21 12.92 -6.42 9.55
N ASP A 22 13.83 -5.46 9.52
CA ASP A 22 15.14 -5.53 10.18
C ASP A 22 15.12 -4.91 11.58
N ILE A 23 13.98 -4.34 12.01
CA ILE A 23 13.81 -3.72 13.32
C ILE A 23 12.84 -4.50 14.21
N THR A 24 12.96 -4.28 15.52
CA THR A 24 12.02 -4.72 16.54
C THR A 24 11.48 -3.49 17.27
N GLY A 25 10.17 -3.42 17.43
CA GLY A 25 9.52 -2.23 17.99
C GLY A 25 9.42 -1.10 16.99
N TRP A 26 9.57 0.12 17.47
CA TRP A 26 9.51 1.37 16.70
C TRP A 26 10.89 1.98 16.56
N SER A 27 11.17 2.58 15.40
CA SER A 27 12.41 3.32 15.11
C SER A 27 12.10 4.61 14.38
N GLU A 28 13.09 5.50 14.25
CA GLU A 28 12.98 6.69 13.43
C GLU A 28 12.86 6.31 11.94
N ASN A 29 12.12 7.12 11.19
CA ASN A 29 11.95 6.94 9.76
C ASN A 29 12.93 7.85 9.00
N ASP A 30 13.66 7.30 8.04
CA ASP A 30 14.58 8.03 7.17
C ASP A 30 13.89 9.13 6.33
N ARG A 31 12.57 9.10 6.26
CA ARG A 31 11.79 10.18 5.63
C ARG A 31 11.83 11.50 6.43
N GLY A 32 12.33 11.49 7.68
CA GLY A 32 12.32 12.64 8.58
C GLY A 32 10.94 12.96 9.16
N VAL A 33 9.95 12.10 8.96
CA VAL A 33 8.60 12.20 9.52
C VAL A 33 8.10 10.82 9.94
N SER A 34 7.36 10.75 11.08
CA SER A 34 6.83 9.51 11.64
C SER A 34 7.90 8.44 11.95
N PHE A 35 7.54 7.17 11.93
CA PHE A 35 8.35 6.07 12.44
C PHE A 35 8.33 4.88 11.50
N THR A 36 9.30 3.98 11.68
CA THR A 36 9.23 2.61 11.16
C THR A 36 8.83 1.64 12.27
N PHE A 37 8.21 0.51 11.91
CA PHE A 37 7.75 -0.48 12.88
C PHE A 37 8.06 -1.91 12.43
N GLY A 38 8.46 -2.73 13.41
CA GLY A 38 8.84 -4.13 13.19
C GLY A 38 7.64 -5.10 13.15
N PRO A 39 7.89 -6.37 12.77
CA PRO A 39 6.86 -7.43 12.74
C PRO A 39 6.18 -7.67 14.10
N ASP A 40 6.90 -7.46 15.19
CA ASP A 40 6.38 -7.61 16.54
C ASP A 40 5.29 -6.57 16.88
N VAL A 41 5.43 -5.35 16.35
CA VAL A 41 4.42 -4.28 16.50
C VAL A 41 3.14 -4.66 15.78
N VAL A 42 3.25 -5.17 14.53
CA VAL A 42 2.10 -5.64 13.75
C VAL A 42 1.34 -6.74 14.50
N SER A 43 2.05 -7.76 14.97
CA SER A 43 1.43 -8.89 15.68
C SER A 43 0.72 -8.45 16.96
N ARG A 44 1.36 -7.58 17.75
CA ARG A 44 0.75 -7.04 18.97
C ARG A 44 -0.47 -6.15 18.70
N PHE A 45 -0.42 -5.34 17.64
CA PHE A 45 -1.53 -4.49 17.27
C PHE A 45 -2.75 -5.30 16.85
N LEU A 46 -2.58 -6.28 15.96
CA LEU A 46 -3.65 -7.16 15.49
C LEU A 46 -4.28 -7.95 16.65
N GLN A 47 -3.45 -8.55 17.52
CA GLN A 47 -3.93 -9.27 18.69
C GLN A 47 -4.72 -8.37 19.65
N LYS A 48 -4.21 -7.16 19.91
CA LYS A 48 -4.85 -6.21 20.84
C LYS A 48 -6.24 -5.76 20.36
N HIS A 49 -6.40 -5.63 19.05
CA HIS A 49 -7.62 -5.09 18.44
C HIS A 49 -8.53 -6.14 17.81
N ASP A 50 -8.21 -7.44 17.98
CA ASP A 50 -8.95 -8.57 17.40
C ASP A 50 -9.14 -8.41 15.88
N MET A 51 -8.03 -8.12 15.20
CA MET A 51 -7.96 -7.92 13.75
C MET A 51 -7.02 -8.95 13.13
N ASP A 52 -7.27 -9.30 11.86
CA ASP A 52 -6.51 -10.34 11.12
C ASP A 52 -5.46 -9.77 10.19
N LEU A 53 -5.69 -8.59 9.63
CA LEU A 53 -4.86 -8.03 8.59
C LEU A 53 -4.79 -6.50 8.68
N ILE A 54 -3.60 -5.95 8.47
CA ILE A 54 -3.39 -4.53 8.17
C ILE A 54 -3.20 -4.39 6.67
N CYS A 55 -4.00 -3.54 6.04
CA CYS A 55 -3.85 -3.16 4.64
C CYS A 55 -3.45 -1.69 4.57
N ARG A 56 -2.32 -1.39 3.91
CA ARG A 56 -1.77 -0.02 3.79
C ARG A 56 -1.14 0.21 2.44
N ALA A 57 -0.89 1.45 2.09
CA ALA A 57 -0.23 1.88 0.85
C ALA A 57 1.11 2.58 1.16
N HIS A 58 1.42 3.69 0.52
CA HIS A 58 2.49 4.64 0.79
C HIS A 58 3.90 4.23 0.35
N GLN A 59 4.20 2.94 0.20
CA GLN A 59 5.50 2.48 -0.32
C GLN A 59 5.32 1.86 -1.71
N VAL A 60 6.27 2.17 -2.60
CA VAL A 60 6.36 1.50 -3.90
C VAL A 60 6.82 0.07 -3.66
N VAL A 61 6.11 -0.90 -4.25
CA VAL A 61 6.47 -2.32 -4.23
C VAL A 61 6.46 -2.87 -5.66
N GLU A 62 7.42 -3.75 -5.97
CA GLU A 62 7.71 -4.19 -7.34
C GLU A 62 6.50 -4.83 -8.02
N ASP A 63 5.82 -5.75 -7.33
CA ASP A 63 4.68 -6.49 -7.86
C ASP A 63 3.31 -5.80 -7.65
N GLY A 64 3.31 -4.56 -7.14
CA GLY A 64 2.10 -3.81 -6.80
C GLY A 64 1.53 -4.18 -5.43
N TYR A 65 1.92 -5.31 -4.83
CA TYR A 65 1.61 -5.66 -3.44
C TYR A 65 2.76 -6.44 -2.81
N GLU A 66 2.90 -6.32 -1.51
CA GLU A 66 3.92 -7.03 -0.74
C GLU A 66 3.39 -7.40 0.65
N PHE A 67 3.57 -8.67 1.04
CA PHE A 67 3.23 -9.15 2.36
C PHE A 67 4.37 -8.95 3.36
N PHE A 68 3.99 -8.59 4.57
CA PHE A 68 4.88 -8.38 5.69
C PHE A 68 4.39 -9.14 6.93
N SER A 69 5.30 -9.44 7.88
CA SER A 69 4.94 -10.07 9.16
C SER A 69 4.07 -11.33 9.01
N LYS A 70 4.56 -12.33 8.26
CA LYS A 70 3.83 -13.60 8.05
C LYS A 70 2.41 -13.40 7.49
N ARG A 71 2.26 -12.47 6.54
CA ARG A 71 0.98 -12.08 5.91
C ARG A 71 0.00 -11.36 6.83
N GLN A 72 0.45 -10.83 7.94
CA GLN A 72 -0.35 -10.01 8.84
C GLN A 72 -0.49 -8.55 8.40
N LEU A 73 0.35 -8.10 7.47
CA LEU A 73 0.26 -6.81 6.82
C LEU A 73 0.48 -6.98 5.32
N VAL A 74 -0.26 -6.24 4.52
CA VAL A 74 -0.04 -6.10 3.08
C VAL A 74 0.14 -4.64 2.72
N THR A 75 1.20 -4.34 1.96
CA THR A 75 1.36 -3.05 1.29
C THR A 75 0.78 -3.17 -0.11
N LEU A 76 -0.13 -2.26 -0.48
CA LEU A 76 -0.71 -2.15 -1.81
C LEU A 76 -0.23 -0.87 -2.47
N PHE A 77 0.23 -0.98 -3.71
CA PHE A 77 0.62 0.18 -4.49
C PHE A 77 -0.03 0.11 -5.88
N SER A 78 -0.95 1.04 -6.17
CA SER A 78 -1.85 0.93 -7.31
C SER A 78 -1.42 1.78 -8.53
N ALA A 79 -0.20 2.36 -8.53
CA ALA A 79 0.32 3.18 -9.62
C ALA A 79 1.47 2.47 -10.36
N PRO A 80 1.21 1.78 -11.48
CA PRO A 80 2.27 1.15 -12.28
C PRO A 80 3.24 2.17 -12.85
N ASN A 81 4.51 1.81 -12.97
CA ASN A 81 5.58 2.68 -13.50
C ASN A 81 5.59 4.05 -12.82
N TYR A 82 5.66 4.03 -11.49
CA TYR A 82 5.53 5.23 -10.66
C TYR A 82 6.58 6.28 -11.02
N CYS A 83 6.13 7.52 -11.21
CA CYS A 83 6.93 8.66 -11.67
C CYS A 83 7.65 8.44 -13.03
N GLY A 84 7.40 7.34 -13.74
CA GLY A 84 8.16 6.96 -14.92
C GLY A 84 9.59 6.48 -14.62
N GLU A 85 9.92 6.28 -13.34
CA GLU A 85 11.25 5.91 -12.84
C GLU A 85 11.29 4.49 -12.29
N PHE A 86 10.16 4.00 -11.79
CA PHE A 86 10.02 2.65 -11.22
C PHE A 86 9.38 1.71 -12.24
N ASP A 87 9.92 0.49 -12.36
CA ASP A 87 9.33 -0.57 -13.22
C ASP A 87 8.30 -1.41 -12.48
N ASN A 88 7.67 -0.86 -11.44
CA ASN A 88 6.69 -1.54 -10.62
C ASN A 88 5.37 -1.78 -11.36
N ALA A 89 4.74 -2.91 -11.06
CA ALA A 89 3.33 -3.13 -11.30
C ALA A 89 2.48 -2.33 -10.30
N GLY A 90 1.20 -2.20 -10.57
CA GLY A 90 0.22 -1.78 -9.58
C GLY A 90 -0.62 -2.96 -9.14
N ALA A 91 -1.29 -2.86 -7.99
CA ALA A 91 -2.25 -3.86 -7.57
C ALA A 91 -3.49 -3.23 -6.92
N MET A 92 -4.58 -4.00 -6.99
CA MET A 92 -5.81 -3.77 -6.24
C MET A 92 -6.17 -5.04 -5.48
N MET A 93 -6.61 -4.92 -4.24
CA MET A 93 -7.09 -6.04 -3.43
C MET A 93 -8.60 -5.91 -3.24
N SER A 94 -9.32 -7.00 -3.49
CA SER A 94 -10.74 -7.15 -3.17
C SER A 94 -10.90 -8.09 -2.00
N VAL A 95 -11.81 -7.77 -1.09
CA VAL A 95 -12.16 -8.60 0.06
C VAL A 95 -13.65 -8.89 -0.02
N ASP A 96 -14.04 -10.16 -0.06
CA ASP A 96 -15.44 -10.58 -0.12
C ASP A 96 -16.07 -10.74 1.28
N GLU A 97 -17.34 -11.11 1.32
CA GLU A 97 -18.10 -11.30 2.57
C GLU A 97 -17.56 -12.46 3.42
N SER A 98 -16.83 -13.40 2.83
CA SER A 98 -16.18 -14.52 3.53
C SER A 98 -14.76 -14.18 4.00
N LEU A 99 -14.31 -12.93 3.81
CA LEU A 99 -12.95 -12.43 4.05
C LEU A 99 -11.89 -13.08 3.15
N LEU A 100 -12.31 -13.62 2.00
CA LEU A 100 -11.36 -14.05 0.97
C LEU A 100 -10.79 -12.81 0.27
N CYS A 101 -9.46 -12.74 0.23
CA CYS A 101 -8.75 -11.66 -0.44
C CYS A 101 -8.29 -12.12 -1.82
N SER A 102 -8.59 -11.34 -2.86
CA SER A 102 -8.12 -11.54 -4.23
C SER A 102 -7.37 -10.30 -4.73
N PHE A 103 -6.35 -10.52 -5.58
CA PHE A 103 -5.52 -9.45 -6.09
C PHE A 103 -5.67 -9.32 -7.60
N GLN A 104 -5.73 -8.10 -8.09
CA GLN A 104 -5.68 -7.76 -9.51
C GLN A 104 -4.41 -6.97 -9.77
N ILE A 105 -3.60 -7.45 -10.73
CA ILE A 105 -2.32 -6.84 -11.06
C ILE A 105 -2.51 -5.90 -12.27
N LEU A 106 -2.09 -4.66 -12.08
CA LEU A 106 -2.08 -3.62 -13.10
C LEU A 106 -0.67 -3.54 -13.70
N LYS A 107 -0.52 -4.00 -14.92
CA LYS A 107 0.76 -3.88 -15.65
C LYS A 107 0.91 -2.47 -16.24
N PRO A 108 2.14 -1.93 -16.29
CA PRO A 108 2.38 -0.68 -17.00
C PRO A 108 1.92 -0.79 -18.44
N ALA A 109 1.23 0.23 -18.93
CA ALA A 109 0.87 0.28 -20.35
C ALA A 109 2.15 0.36 -21.21
N GLU A 110 2.23 -0.45 -22.27
CA GLU A 110 3.31 -0.32 -23.26
C GLU A 110 3.38 1.12 -23.75
N LYS A 111 4.57 1.73 -23.70
CA LYS A 111 4.78 3.11 -24.18
C LYS A 111 4.54 3.16 -25.68
N LYS A 112 3.29 3.38 -26.11
CA LYS A 112 3.04 3.91 -27.44
C LYS A 112 3.67 5.29 -27.46
N GLN A 113 4.71 5.49 -28.27
CA GLN A 113 5.30 6.81 -28.50
C GLN A 113 4.20 7.76 -28.97
N LYS A 114 3.56 8.45 -28.05
CA LYS A 114 2.74 9.61 -28.40
C LYS A 114 3.72 10.73 -28.61
N PHE A 115 3.85 11.18 -29.84
CA PHE A 115 4.46 12.46 -30.18
C PHE A 115 3.59 13.54 -29.50
N VAL A 116 3.99 13.95 -28.32
CA VAL A 116 3.41 15.12 -27.63
C VAL A 116 4.26 16.28 -28.06
N PRO A 117 3.71 17.30 -28.76
CA PRO A 117 4.43 18.55 -28.96
C PRO A 117 4.79 19.08 -27.56
N GLN A 118 6.08 19.21 -27.27
CA GLN A 118 6.53 19.84 -26.02
C GLN A 118 6.12 21.32 -26.10
N ASP A 119 5.20 21.71 -25.23
CA ASP A 119 4.96 23.11 -24.91
C ASP A 119 6.09 23.56 -23.97
N PRO A 120 7.02 24.42 -24.43
CA PRO A 120 8.17 24.84 -23.63
C PRO A 120 7.80 25.70 -22.41
N SER A 121 6.53 26.10 -22.31
CA SER A 121 6.05 27.02 -21.26
C SER A 121 5.50 26.33 -20.02
N ARG A 122 5.40 24.98 -20.01
CA ARG A 122 4.83 24.23 -18.90
C ARG A 122 5.95 23.59 -18.04
N PRO A 123 6.13 24.01 -16.78
CA PRO A 123 7.10 23.36 -15.89
C PRO A 123 6.73 21.89 -15.68
N PRO A 124 7.72 20.99 -15.52
CA PRO A 124 7.46 19.59 -15.16
C PRO A 124 6.69 19.57 -13.83
N TYR A 125 5.59 18.81 -13.79
CA TYR A 125 4.83 18.65 -12.57
C TYR A 125 5.72 17.98 -11.51
N PRO A 126 5.82 18.51 -10.30
CA PRO A 126 6.39 17.77 -9.19
C PRO A 126 5.53 16.52 -8.96
N CYS A 127 6.18 15.41 -8.66
CA CYS A 127 5.51 14.16 -8.31
C CYS A 127 4.81 14.35 -6.96
N GLU A 128 3.63 14.97 -6.98
CA GLU A 128 2.79 15.06 -5.78
C GLU A 128 2.14 13.71 -5.56
N VAL A 129 2.28 13.21 -4.33
CA VAL A 129 1.64 11.97 -3.86
C VAL A 129 0.12 12.14 -3.94
N PHE A 130 -0.46 11.70 -5.05
CA PHE A 130 -1.91 11.64 -5.20
C PHE A 130 -2.41 10.33 -4.58
N THR A 131 -2.97 10.41 -3.38
CA THR A 131 -3.79 9.32 -2.83
C THR A 131 -5.09 9.29 -3.62
N MET A 132 -5.13 8.49 -4.69
CA MET A 132 -6.37 8.27 -5.42
C MET A 132 -7.13 7.08 -4.81
N LEU A 133 -8.26 7.38 -4.21
CA LEU A 133 -9.39 6.48 -4.09
C LEU A 133 -10.05 6.37 -5.48
N THR A 134 -9.73 5.34 -6.27
CA THR A 134 -10.40 5.11 -7.55
C THR A 134 -11.36 3.94 -7.46
N HIS A 135 -12.60 4.18 -7.87
CA HIS A 135 -13.63 3.17 -8.15
C HIS A 135 -13.27 2.38 -9.41
N GLY A 136 -13.46 1.08 -9.34
CA GLY A 136 -13.09 -0.01 -10.19
C GLY A 136 -13.27 0.06 -11.71
N ILE A 137 -12.47 -0.78 -12.37
CA ILE A 137 -12.84 -1.56 -13.56
C ILE A 137 -12.16 -2.92 -13.41
N VAL A 138 -12.92 -3.98 -13.56
CA VAL A 138 -12.55 -5.38 -13.35
C VAL A 138 -12.09 -6.00 -14.65
N ASP A 139 -10.95 -6.70 -14.65
CA ASP A 139 -10.66 -7.74 -15.63
C ASP A 139 -10.04 -8.96 -14.93
N SER A 140 -10.48 -10.16 -15.34
CA SER A 140 -10.47 -11.38 -14.55
C SER A 140 -9.26 -12.25 -14.82
N ASP A 141 -8.17 -12.08 -14.06
CA ASP A 141 -7.21 -13.14 -13.79
C ASP A 141 -6.70 -12.92 -12.36
N ALA A 142 -7.41 -13.49 -11.40
CA ALA A 142 -7.16 -13.32 -9.98
C ALA A 142 -6.47 -14.56 -9.41
N ASP A 143 -5.31 -14.36 -8.79
CA ASP A 143 -4.74 -15.35 -7.88
C ASP A 143 -5.45 -15.23 -6.52
N ASP A 144 -6.32 -16.20 -6.22
CA ASP A 144 -7.06 -16.29 -4.97
C ASP A 144 -6.14 -16.74 -3.83
N VAL A 145 -5.98 -15.91 -2.82
CA VAL A 145 -5.25 -16.24 -1.59
C VAL A 145 -6.24 -16.35 -0.42
N ALA A 146 -6.56 -17.56 -0.01
CA ALA A 146 -7.40 -17.81 1.15
C ALA A 146 -6.61 -17.61 2.45
N PHE A 147 -7.09 -16.74 3.34
CA PHE A 147 -6.64 -16.69 4.72
C PHE A 147 -7.42 -17.71 5.54
N ASN A 148 -6.84 -18.90 5.75
CA ASN A 148 -7.38 -19.87 6.68
C ASN A 148 -6.96 -19.53 8.11
N HIS A 149 -7.82 -18.86 8.85
CA HIS A 149 -7.69 -18.76 10.29
C HIS A 149 -8.57 -19.86 10.95
N PRO A 150 -8.03 -20.67 11.86
CA PRO A 150 -8.88 -21.53 12.68
C PRO A 150 -9.70 -20.63 13.61
N LYS A 151 -11.01 -20.57 13.37
CA LYS A 151 -11.94 -19.94 14.31
C LYS A 151 -11.87 -20.73 15.61
N HIS A 152 -11.24 -20.18 16.64
CA HIS A 152 -11.48 -20.65 18.01
C HIS A 152 -12.92 -20.29 18.37
N ARG A 153 -13.80 -21.30 18.29
CA ARG A 153 -15.08 -21.26 19.00
C ARG A 153 -14.73 -21.25 20.49
N LEU A 154 -15.05 -20.17 21.13
CA LEU A 154 -15.23 -20.16 22.58
C LEU A 154 -16.62 -20.72 22.85
N ASP A 155 -16.66 -21.92 23.43
CA ASP A 155 -17.84 -22.46 24.10
C ASP A 155 -18.00 -21.75 25.47
#